data_06f780ae420503b86a68b63579b1dc5a
#
_entry.id   06f780ae420503b86a68b63579b1dc5a
#
_cell.length_a   1.000
_cell.length_b   1.000
_cell.length_c   1.000
_cell.angle_alpha   90.00
_cell.angle_beta   90.00
_cell.angle_gamma   90.00
#
_symmetry.space_group_name_H-M   'P 1'
#
loop_
_entity.id
_entity.type
_entity.pdbx_description
1 polymer ?
#
loop_
_entity_poly.entity_id
_entity_poly.type
_entity_poly.pdbx_seq_one_letter_code
_entity_poly.pdbx_strand_id
1 'polypeptide(L)'
;MKFRTAVLTISDSSSRGERPDLSGPAITQMLTPLSDIVWTGILPDDREQIAACLRRLADENQADLILTTGGTGLSPRDVTPEATLLIAEKMVPGIAEAMRAESMRITSRGMLSRGVAVVRGRSLIVNLPGSPKAVHECLSVILPALSHGIETLCGIARECAAQG
;
A
#
# COMPACT_ATOMS: atom_id res chain seq x y z
N MET A 1 2.61 12.02 15.97
CA MET A 1 1.87 12.77 14.94
C MET A 1 1.15 11.75 14.05
N LYS A 2 -0.11 11.98 13.76
CA LYS A 2 -0.81 11.14 12.80
C LYS A 2 -0.37 11.51 11.39
N PHE A 3 -0.08 10.53 10.55
CA PHE A 3 0.19 10.73 9.14
C PHE A 3 -1.10 10.59 8.32
N ARG A 4 -1.07 11.09 7.10
CA ARG A 4 -2.23 11.08 6.20
C ARG A 4 -2.18 9.87 5.29
N THR A 5 -3.26 9.10 5.24
CA THR A 5 -3.31 7.87 4.44
C THR A 5 -4.38 7.94 3.37
N ALA A 6 -4.02 7.53 2.16
CA ALA A 6 -4.93 7.22 1.08
C ALA A 6 -5.02 5.71 0.87
N VAL A 7 -6.23 5.21 0.59
CA VAL A 7 -6.50 3.79 0.34
C VAL A 7 -7.15 3.62 -1.03
N LEU A 8 -6.51 2.86 -1.91
CA LEU A 8 -6.97 2.58 -3.25
C LEU A 8 -7.25 1.09 -3.43
N THR A 9 -8.51 0.74 -3.62
CA THR A 9 -8.92 -0.61 -3.97
C THR A 9 -8.87 -0.79 -5.49
N ILE A 10 -8.23 -1.86 -5.93
CA ILE A 10 -8.09 -2.20 -7.35
C ILE A 10 -8.84 -3.48 -7.62
N SER A 11 -9.93 -3.38 -8.35
CA SER A 11 -10.84 -4.48 -8.66
C SER A 11 -11.76 -4.11 -9.80
N ASP A 12 -11.73 -4.87 -10.88
CA ASP A 12 -12.67 -4.72 -12.00
C ASP A 12 -14.12 -4.84 -11.55
N SER A 13 -14.44 -5.87 -10.77
CA SER A 13 -15.82 -6.14 -10.33
C SER A 13 -16.33 -5.10 -9.34
N SER A 14 -15.50 -4.67 -8.38
CA SER A 14 -15.89 -3.62 -7.43
C SER A 14 -16.02 -2.26 -8.11
N SER A 15 -15.18 -1.95 -9.12
CA SER A 15 -15.27 -0.71 -9.87
C SER A 15 -16.56 -0.58 -10.68
N ARG A 16 -17.17 -1.72 -11.08
CA ARG A 16 -18.47 -1.79 -11.77
C ARG A 16 -19.65 -1.90 -10.82
N GLY A 17 -19.41 -1.92 -9.51
CA GLY A 17 -20.48 -2.09 -8.51
C GLY A 17 -21.07 -3.51 -8.43
N GLU A 18 -20.41 -4.51 -9.04
CA GLU A 18 -20.86 -5.90 -9.06
C GLU A 18 -20.51 -6.66 -7.78
N ARG A 19 -19.52 -6.19 -7.05
CA ARG A 19 -19.01 -6.80 -5.83
C ARG A 19 -18.66 -5.72 -4.80
N PRO A 20 -19.03 -5.89 -3.50
CA PRO A 20 -18.63 -4.94 -2.47
C PRO A 20 -17.12 -4.97 -2.25
N ASP A 21 -16.53 -3.80 -2.01
CA ASP A 21 -15.16 -3.67 -1.54
C ASP A 21 -15.10 -3.95 -0.04
N LEU A 22 -14.44 -5.04 0.35
CA LEU A 22 -14.25 -5.41 1.75
C LEU A 22 -12.83 -5.10 2.24
N SER A 23 -11.87 -5.03 1.34
CA SER A 23 -10.44 -4.85 1.68
C SER A 23 -10.10 -3.39 2.00
N GLY A 24 -10.64 -2.45 1.25
CA GLY A 24 -10.47 -1.02 1.51
C GLY A 24 -10.93 -0.63 2.92
N PRO A 25 -12.18 -0.96 3.31
CA PRO A 25 -12.66 -0.75 4.68
C PRO A 25 -11.83 -1.45 5.75
N ALA A 26 -11.34 -2.67 5.49
CA ALA A 26 -10.46 -3.39 6.42
C ALA A 26 -9.15 -2.62 6.69
N ILE A 27 -8.51 -2.08 5.65
CA ILE A 27 -7.32 -1.24 5.78
C ILE A 27 -7.63 0.02 6.60
N THR A 28 -8.71 0.69 6.25
CA THR A 28 -9.16 1.92 6.93
C THR A 28 -9.36 1.68 8.42
N GLN A 29 -10.03 0.59 8.79
CA GLN A 29 -10.26 0.24 10.18
C GLN A 29 -8.96 0.00 10.95
N MET A 30 -7.99 -0.69 10.35
CA MET A 30 -6.70 -0.95 10.98
C MET A 30 -5.85 0.31 11.19
N LEU A 31 -5.99 1.29 10.29
CA LEU A 31 -5.14 2.49 10.30
C LEU A 31 -5.75 3.66 11.07
N THR A 32 -7.05 3.72 11.27
CA THR A 32 -7.73 4.84 11.96
C THR A 32 -7.09 5.24 13.30
N PRO A 33 -6.58 4.31 14.13
CA PRO A 33 -5.88 4.68 15.37
C PRO A 33 -4.54 5.42 15.14
N LEU A 34 -3.88 5.18 13.99
CA LEU A 34 -2.52 5.62 13.69
C LEU A 34 -2.45 6.77 12.69
N SER A 35 -3.46 6.90 11.83
CA SER A 35 -3.44 7.84 10.71
C SER A 35 -4.81 8.48 10.47
N ASP A 36 -4.79 9.60 9.76
CA ASP A 36 -6.00 10.22 9.23
C ASP A 36 -6.23 9.71 7.81
N ILE A 37 -7.38 9.07 7.57
CA ILE A 37 -7.76 8.62 6.23
C ILE A 37 -8.27 9.81 5.46
N VAL A 38 -7.45 10.31 4.53
CA VAL A 38 -7.73 11.53 3.76
C VAL A 38 -8.37 11.28 2.40
N TRP A 39 -8.25 10.04 1.90
CA TRP A 39 -8.81 9.68 0.60
C TRP A 39 -9.05 8.16 0.52
N THR A 40 -10.15 7.77 -0.11
CA THR A 40 -10.45 6.39 -0.48
C THR A 40 -11.02 6.34 -1.89
N GLY A 41 -10.74 5.29 -2.63
CA GLY A 41 -11.27 5.11 -3.98
C GLY A 41 -11.16 3.68 -4.47
N ILE A 42 -11.86 3.40 -5.57
CA ILE A 42 -11.87 2.11 -6.26
C ILE A 42 -11.56 2.37 -7.73
N LEU A 43 -10.62 1.63 -8.30
CA LEU A 43 -10.29 1.65 -9.72
C LEU A 43 -10.34 0.24 -10.32
N PRO A 44 -10.59 0.11 -11.63
CA PRO A 44 -10.42 -1.14 -12.33
C PRO A 44 -8.95 -1.53 -12.43
N ASP A 45 -8.68 -2.77 -12.84
CA ASP A 45 -7.33 -3.29 -13.13
C ASP A 45 -6.80 -2.70 -14.44
N ASP A 46 -6.54 -1.40 -14.42
CA ASP A 46 -6.01 -0.60 -15.53
C ASP A 46 -4.73 0.11 -15.09
N ARG A 47 -3.61 -0.26 -15.70
CA ARG A 47 -2.27 0.22 -15.32
C ARG A 47 -2.16 1.74 -15.36
N GLU A 48 -2.69 2.37 -16.41
CA GLU A 48 -2.55 3.82 -16.60
C GLU A 48 -3.42 4.62 -15.61
N GLN A 49 -4.63 4.14 -15.34
CA GLN A 49 -5.52 4.77 -14.34
C GLN A 49 -4.94 4.64 -12.94
N ILE A 50 -4.40 3.47 -12.59
CA ILE A 50 -3.76 3.25 -11.28
C ILE A 50 -2.54 4.16 -11.15
N ALA A 51 -1.64 4.17 -12.13
CA ALA A 51 -0.44 5.01 -12.12
C ALA A 51 -0.78 6.50 -12.01
N ALA A 52 -1.77 6.98 -12.76
CA ALA A 52 -2.21 8.37 -12.70
C ALA A 52 -2.76 8.76 -11.33
N CYS A 53 -3.55 7.88 -10.71
CA CYS A 53 -4.09 8.09 -9.37
C CYS A 53 -2.97 8.16 -8.32
N LEU A 54 -2.06 7.19 -8.32
CA LEU A 54 -0.93 7.15 -7.39
C LEU A 54 -0.04 8.38 -7.53
N ARG A 55 0.27 8.76 -8.78
CA ARG A 55 1.06 9.98 -9.07
C ARG A 55 0.39 11.23 -8.52
N ARG A 56 -0.90 11.40 -8.77
CA ARG A 56 -1.66 12.54 -8.28
C ARG A 56 -1.66 12.63 -6.76
N LEU A 57 -1.95 11.52 -6.06
CA LEU A 57 -1.98 11.48 -4.60
C LEU A 57 -0.61 11.84 -3.98
N ALA A 58 0.48 11.42 -4.61
CA ALA A 58 1.84 11.71 -4.16
C ALA A 58 2.30 13.12 -4.52
N ASP A 59 2.17 13.52 -5.79
CA ASP A 59 2.70 14.79 -6.31
C ASP A 59 1.96 16.01 -5.79
N GLU A 60 0.65 15.89 -5.57
CA GLU A 60 -0.16 16.94 -4.93
C GLU A 60 -0.03 16.91 -3.39
N ASN A 61 0.86 16.10 -2.85
CA ASN A 61 1.12 15.95 -1.42
C ASN A 61 -0.15 15.70 -0.59
N GLN A 62 -1.06 14.90 -1.13
CA GLN A 62 -2.33 14.60 -0.49
C GLN A 62 -2.20 13.58 0.63
N ALA A 63 -1.28 12.60 0.50
CA ALA A 63 -1.08 11.54 1.46
C ALA A 63 0.41 11.25 1.71
N ASP A 64 0.75 10.91 2.95
CA ASP A 64 2.10 10.50 3.35
C ASP A 64 2.27 8.97 3.17
N LEU A 65 1.17 8.22 3.30
CA LEU A 65 1.08 6.79 3.04
C LEU A 65 -0.03 6.54 2.01
N ILE A 66 0.28 5.78 0.97
CA ILE A 66 -0.69 5.34 -0.03
C ILE A 66 -0.69 3.80 -0.03
N LEU A 67 -1.81 3.21 0.34
CA LEU A 67 -1.98 1.76 0.33
C LEU A 67 -2.90 1.36 -0.80
N THR A 68 -2.44 0.42 -1.62
CA THR A 68 -3.30 -0.24 -2.61
C THR A 68 -3.68 -1.64 -2.12
N THR A 69 -4.83 -2.14 -2.52
CA THR A 69 -5.24 -3.52 -2.28
C THR A 69 -5.82 -4.12 -3.55
N GLY A 70 -5.35 -5.30 -3.92
CA GLY A 70 -5.74 -6.00 -5.14
C GLY A 70 -4.76 -5.85 -6.30
N GLY A 71 -4.93 -6.68 -7.32
CA GLY A 71 -4.16 -6.64 -8.56
C GLY A 71 -2.69 -7.05 -8.43
N THR A 72 -2.32 -7.84 -7.42
CA THR A 72 -0.92 -8.22 -7.13
C THR A 72 -0.57 -9.67 -7.46
N GLY A 73 -1.49 -10.43 -8.04
CA GLY A 73 -1.27 -11.84 -8.38
C GLY A 73 -0.73 -12.05 -9.80
N LEU A 74 -1.00 -13.24 -10.34
CA LEU A 74 -0.50 -13.70 -11.65
C LEU A 74 -1.57 -13.65 -12.75
N SER A 75 -2.77 -13.15 -12.45
CA SER A 75 -3.80 -12.99 -13.46
C SER A 75 -3.33 -12.00 -14.55
N PRO A 76 -3.72 -12.20 -15.81
CA PRO A 76 -3.41 -11.23 -16.87
C PRO A 76 -3.91 -9.81 -16.59
N ARG A 77 -4.96 -9.68 -15.77
CA ARG A 77 -5.50 -8.38 -15.36
C ARG A 77 -4.75 -7.75 -14.20
N ASP A 78 -3.93 -8.50 -13.45
CA ASP A 78 -3.18 -7.99 -12.31
C ASP A 78 -2.01 -7.13 -12.77
N VAL A 79 -2.10 -5.81 -12.59
CA VAL A 79 -1.12 -4.82 -13.08
C VAL A 79 -0.76 -3.77 -12.03
N THR A 80 -1.16 -3.97 -10.78
CA THR A 80 -0.88 -3.01 -9.70
C THR A 80 0.62 -2.80 -9.46
N PRO A 81 1.47 -3.86 -9.42
CA PRO A 81 2.91 -3.65 -9.25
C PRO A 81 3.53 -2.87 -10.41
N GLU A 82 3.13 -3.15 -11.64
CA GLU A 82 3.62 -2.46 -12.83
C GLU A 82 3.23 -0.98 -12.82
N ALA A 83 1.99 -0.65 -12.44
CA ALA A 83 1.53 0.73 -12.30
C ALA A 83 2.32 1.48 -11.21
N THR A 84 2.59 0.81 -10.09
CA THR A 84 3.34 1.37 -8.97
C THR A 84 4.80 1.60 -9.34
N LEU A 85 5.44 0.66 -10.02
CA LEU A 85 6.82 0.80 -10.50
C LEU A 85 6.97 1.93 -11.53
N LEU A 86 5.95 2.16 -12.35
CA LEU A 86 5.96 3.22 -13.35
C LEU A 86 6.15 4.63 -12.74
N ILE A 87 5.70 4.83 -11.52
CA ILE A 87 5.78 6.13 -10.83
C ILE A 87 6.79 6.16 -9.68
N ALA A 88 7.50 5.07 -9.45
CA ALA A 88 8.46 4.94 -8.35
C ALA A 88 9.71 5.78 -8.58
N GLU A 89 10.17 6.45 -7.53
CA GLU A 89 11.48 7.12 -7.48
C GLU A 89 12.50 6.27 -6.74
N LYS A 90 12.08 5.57 -5.69
CA LYS A 90 12.93 4.66 -4.89
C LYS A 90 12.16 3.40 -4.55
N MET A 91 12.87 2.28 -4.48
CA MET A 91 12.32 1.01 -3.99
C MET A 91 12.52 0.87 -2.49
N VAL A 92 11.54 0.25 -1.81
CA VAL A 92 11.62 -0.13 -0.39
C VAL A 92 11.39 -1.64 -0.27
N PRO A 93 12.34 -2.46 -0.73
CA PRO A 93 12.12 -3.91 -0.90
C PRO A 93 11.81 -4.63 0.41
N GLY A 94 12.35 -4.19 1.54
CA GLY A 94 12.16 -4.82 2.83
C GLY A 94 10.70 -4.92 3.29
N ILE A 95 9.86 -3.94 2.92
CA ILE A 95 8.43 -3.98 3.24
C ILE A 95 7.74 -5.14 2.51
N ALA A 96 7.96 -5.26 1.21
CA ALA A 96 7.38 -6.34 0.40
C ALA A 96 7.94 -7.72 0.80
N GLU A 97 9.22 -7.81 1.14
CA GLU A 97 9.86 -9.02 1.65
C GLU A 97 9.22 -9.47 2.97
N ALA A 98 9.01 -8.55 3.92
CA ALA A 98 8.37 -8.87 5.21
C ALA A 98 6.94 -9.37 5.04
N MET A 99 6.15 -8.75 4.17
CA MET A 99 4.80 -9.18 3.86
C MET A 99 4.77 -10.58 3.24
N ARG A 100 5.64 -10.86 2.26
CA ARG A 100 5.73 -12.20 1.64
C ARG A 100 6.21 -13.26 2.61
N ALA A 101 7.19 -12.95 3.45
CA ALA A 101 7.68 -13.87 4.47
C ALA A 101 6.57 -14.30 5.43
N GLU A 102 5.77 -13.35 5.92
CA GLU A 102 4.62 -13.67 6.77
C GLU A 102 3.55 -14.46 6.02
N SER A 103 3.21 -14.08 4.81
CA SER A 103 2.25 -14.81 4.00
C SER A 103 2.67 -16.26 3.75
N MET A 104 3.96 -16.52 3.53
CA MET A 104 4.50 -17.87 3.33
C MET A 104 4.47 -18.74 4.59
N ARG A 105 4.44 -18.15 5.77
CA ARG A 105 4.21 -18.91 7.02
C ARG A 105 2.81 -19.48 7.10
N ILE A 106 1.86 -18.85 6.44
CA ILE A 106 0.44 -19.20 6.46
C ILE A 106 0.09 -20.09 5.27
N THR A 107 0.57 -19.75 4.08
CA THR A 107 0.32 -20.48 2.83
C THR A 107 1.47 -20.31 1.85
N SER A 108 1.81 -21.38 1.13
CA SER A 108 2.82 -21.33 0.07
C SER A 108 2.44 -20.36 -1.07
N ARG A 109 1.16 -20.04 -1.23
CA ARG A 109 0.69 -19.06 -2.22
C ARG A 109 1.20 -17.66 -1.95
N GLY A 110 1.65 -17.35 -0.74
CA GLY A 110 2.27 -16.07 -0.39
C GLY A 110 3.46 -15.71 -1.29
N MET A 111 4.22 -16.71 -1.79
CA MET A 111 5.34 -16.47 -2.69
C MET A 111 4.92 -15.94 -4.08
N LEU A 112 3.66 -16.05 -4.43
CA LEU A 112 3.13 -15.62 -5.73
C LEU A 112 2.70 -14.14 -5.72
N SER A 113 2.71 -13.48 -4.58
CA SER A 113 2.45 -12.04 -4.49
C SER A 113 3.58 -11.26 -5.15
N ARG A 114 3.23 -10.38 -6.09
CA ARG A 114 4.16 -9.50 -6.80
C ARG A 114 4.12 -8.06 -6.28
N GLY A 115 3.44 -7.83 -5.15
CA GLY A 115 3.33 -6.53 -4.52
C GLY A 115 4.70 -5.90 -4.23
N VAL A 116 4.79 -4.58 -4.40
CA VAL A 116 5.98 -3.78 -4.17
C VAL A 116 5.71 -2.66 -3.17
N ALA A 117 6.77 -2.10 -2.62
CA ALA A 117 6.73 -0.88 -1.84
C ALA A 117 7.75 0.11 -2.42
N VAL A 118 7.33 1.35 -2.62
CA VAL A 118 8.11 2.38 -3.27
C VAL A 118 7.94 3.73 -2.59
N VAL A 119 8.85 4.66 -2.87
CA VAL A 119 8.74 6.07 -2.51
C VAL A 119 8.52 6.89 -3.77
N ARG A 120 7.61 7.87 -3.69
CA ARG A 120 7.50 8.98 -4.63
C ARG A 120 7.30 10.28 -3.85
N GLY A 121 8.20 11.24 -4.06
CA GLY A 121 8.21 12.49 -3.30
C GLY A 121 8.28 12.22 -1.80
N ARG A 122 7.24 12.63 -1.08
CA ARG A 122 7.09 12.41 0.37
C ARG A 122 6.13 11.27 0.72
N SER A 123 5.70 10.51 -0.25
CA SER A 123 4.75 9.43 -0.06
C SER A 123 5.42 8.06 -0.10
N LEU A 124 5.12 7.23 0.90
CA LEU A 124 5.37 5.80 0.88
C LEU A 124 4.16 5.11 0.24
N ILE A 125 4.39 4.30 -0.77
CA ILE A 125 3.33 3.58 -1.50
C ILE A 125 3.55 2.09 -1.34
N VAL A 126 2.54 1.36 -0.86
CA VAL A 126 2.64 -0.09 -0.58
C VAL A 126 1.47 -0.83 -1.21
N ASN A 127 1.78 -1.87 -1.97
CA ASN A 127 0.76 -2.79 -2.52
C ASN A 127 0.43 -3.89 -1.51
N LEU A 128 -0.83 -3.96 -1.10
CA LEU A 128 -1.36 -5.03 -0.26
C LEU A 128 -2.13 -6.05 -1.10
N PRO A 129 -2.24 -7.31 -0.62
CA PRO A 129 -3.05 -8.33 -1.30
C PRO A 129 -4.53 -7.96 -1.34
N GLY A 130 -5.30 -8.68 -2.17
CA GLY A 130 -6.69 -8.35 -2.46
C GLY A 130 -7.71 -8.85 -1.45
N SER A 131 -7.40 -9.88 -0.63
CA SER A 131 -8.37 -10.40 0.34
C SER A 131 -8.27 -9.69 1.70
N PRO A 132 -9.40 -9.47 2.39
CA PRO A 132 -9.39 -8.83 3.72
C PRO A 132 -8.51 -9.55 4.74
N LYS A 133 -8.50 -10.90 4.71
CA LYS A 133 -7.66 -11.71 5.59
C LYS A 133 -6.17 -11.47 5.32
N ALA A 134 -5.73 -11.53 4.07
CA ALA A 134 -4.35 -11.31 3.69
C ALA A 134 -3.91 -9.86 3.91
N VAL A 135 -4.81 -8.89 3.73
CA VAL A 135 -4.59 -7.49 4.11
C VAL A 135 -4.25 -7.39 5.60
N HIS A 136 -5.06 -8.00 6.46
CA HIS A 136 -4.83 -7.97 7.91
C HIS A 136 -3.46 -8.57 8.27
N GLU A 137 -3.14 -9.72 7.72
CA GLU A 137 -1.87 -10.42 7.95
C GLU A 137 -0.67 -9.58 7.52
N CYS A 138 -0.69 -9.08 6.29
CA CYS A 138 0.41 -8.28 5.72
C CYS A 138 0.56 -6.93 6.40
N LEU A 139 -0.54 -6.21 6.61
CA LEU A 139 -0.49 -4.88 7.22
C LEU A 139 -0.01 -4.95 8.66
N SER A 140 -0.43 -5.96 9.43
CA SER A 140 0.01 -6.14 10.82
C SER A 140 1.53 -6.27 10.95
N VAL A 141 2.19 -6.91 9.99
CA VAL A 141 3.65 -7.08 10.00
C VAL A 141 4.39 -5.77 9.77
N ILE A 142 3.89 -4.90 8.89
CA ILE A 142 4.59 -3.68 8.51
C ILE A 142 4.22 -2.47 9.38
N LEU A 143 3.05 -2.49 10.04
CA LEU A 143 2.57 -1.37 10.87
C LEU A 143 3.62 -0.83 11.85
N PRO A 144 4.40 -1.66 12.57
CA PRO A 144 5.38 -1.15 13.53
C PRO A 144 6.46 -0.26 12.91
N ALA A 145 6.79 -0.48 11.64
CA ALA A 145 7.82 0.28 10.94
C ALA A 145 7.28 1.52 10.21
N LEU A 146 5.98 1.58 9.94
CA LEU A 146 5.40 2.62 9.08
C LEU A 146 5.57 4.03 9.65
N SER A 147 5.27 4.24 10.92
CA SER A 147 5.38 5.57 11.54
C SER A 147 6.79 6.12 11.43
N HIS A 148 7.79 5.33 11.82
CA HIS A 148 9.20 5.73 11.72
C HIS A 148 9.64 5.99 10.27
N GLY A 149 9.24 5.11 9.36
CA GLY A 149 9.55 5.27 7.93
C GLY A 149 8.97 6.55 7.34
N ILE A 150 7.73 6.86 7.65
CA ILE A 150 7.05 8.09 7.19
C ILE A 150 7.67 9.33 7.83
N GLU A 151 7.96 9.31 9.12
CA GLU A 151 8.63 10.42 9.79
C GLU A 151 10.00 10.71 9.18
N THR A 152 10.77 9.67 8.87
CA THR A 152 12.07 9.79 8.19
C THR A 152 11.90 10.37 6.79
N LEU A 153 10.95 9.85 6.02
CA LEU A 153 10.67 10.29 4.66
C LEU A 153 10.20 11.76 4.62
N CYS A 154 9.44 12.18 5.61
CA CYS A 154 8.96 13.56 5.74
C CYS A 154 10.00 14.52 6.35
N GLY A 155 11.17 14.03 6.77
CA GLY A 155 12.21 14.84 7.41
C GLY A 155 11.85 15.31 8.82
N ILE A 156 10.95 14.60 9.50
CA ILE A 156 10.46 14.94 10.86
C ILE A 156 11.21 14.13 11.92
N ALA A 157 11.82 13.00 11.53
CA ALA A 157 12.58 12.16 12.44
C ALA A 157 13.77 12.96 13.02
N ARG A 158 13.71 13.24 14.32
CA ARG A 158 14.86 13.70 15.07
C ARG A 158 15.89 12.56 15.08
N GLU A 159 17.18 12.92 14.95
CA GLU A 159 18.29 11.97 14.94
C GLU A 159 18.13 10.91 16.04
N CYS A 160 17.73 9.71 15.68
CA CYS A 160 17.80 8.52 16.55
C CYS A 160 19.22 7.93 16.58
N ALA A 161 20.25 8.77 16.42
CA ALA A 161 21.65 8.37 16.39
C ALA A 161 22.38 8.75 17.67
N ALA A 162 21.78 8.52 18.84
CA ALA A 162 22.49 8.69 20.10
C ALA A 162 21.90 7.84 21.22
N GLN A 163 21.81 6.53 21.03
CA GLN A 163 21.80 5.54 22.13
C GLN A 163 22.16 4.17 21.53
N GLY A 164 23.45 3.95 21.34
CA GLY A 164 24.06 2.65 21.16
C GLY A 164 24.54 2.15 22.52
#